data_411962274b249eb54643a2b08c37c256
#
_entry.id   411962274b249eb54643a2b08c37c256
#
_cell.length_a   1.000
_cell.length_b   1.000
_cell.length_c   1.000
_cell.angle_alpha   90.00
_cell.angle_beta   90.00
_cell.angle_gamma   90.00
#
_symmetry.space_group_name_H-M   'P 1'
#
loop_
_entity.id
_entity.type
_entity.pdbx_description
1 polymer ?
#
loop_
_entity_poly.entity_id
_entity_poly.type
_entity_poly.pdbx_seq_one_letter_code
_entity_poly.pdbx_strand_id
1 'polypeptide(L)'
;MAATASRPRGVKTRCAASPKPRAAIARENRFGVTRPEGSIFKPRVGIVPASVPARVSATTADDDASSKTTTAAPRERKRICVFVEPSPFSHVSGMKNRFLRLIENLVELGDDVVVVTPDRNPPETYAGAEVIGVHGFNLPFYPVPTLLFSYAKDPRVTKMFKENPPDLIHCSSPGALIWTAVGLSETYNIPLVQSYHTHIPHYIPRYTWSGLVKPMWDFIRFWTNKADATMVTSSILQDELDDQGCPRLMVWQKGVDTVQFNKKYRSDAMHERLCGGRDGKVIGCVGRLGAEKNLADLKDILEMCPPGTNLALIGDGPARPKLEKHFEGTNTTFMGMMTGDDLAAAYASLDVFVMPSVRLFFFYFRYFRD
;
A
#
# COMPACT_ATOMS: atom_id res chain seq x y z
N MET A 1 20.84 -35.62 67.20
CA MET A 1 20.29 -36.28 66.01
C MET A 1 20.71 -35.46 64.77
N ALA A 2 21.45 -36.08 63.89
CA ALA A 2 22.24 -35.47 62.86
C ALA A 2 21.40 -34.94 61.66
N ALA A 3 21.72 -33.72 61.20
CA ALA A 3 21.27 -33.17 59.94
C ALA A 3 22.45 -33.18 58.97
N THR A 4 22.35 -33.96 57.91
CA THR A 4 23.34 -34.08 56.82
C THR A 4 23.17 -32.94 55.80
N ALA A 5 24.22 -32.16 55.59
CA ALA A 5 24.33 -31.17 54.55
C ALA A 5 24.77 -31.83 53.23
N SER A 6 24.05 -31.57 52.16
CA SER A 6 24.45 -31.91 50.77
C SER A 6 25.02 -30.72 50.04
N ARG A 7 26.23 -30.89 49.47
CA ARG A 7 26.97 -29.91 48.68
C ARG A 7 26.34 -29.75 47.26
N PRO A 8 26.33 -28.55 46.65
CA PRO A 8 25.94 -28.36 45.24
C PRO A 8 27.10 -28.71 44.30
N ARG A 9 26.76 -29.39 43.21
CA ARG A 9 27.68 -29.77 42.11
C ARG A 9 27.98 -28.56 41.23
N GLY A 10 29.25 -28.38 40.89
CA GLY A 10 29.74 -27.31 40.02
C GLY A 10 29.26 -27.42 38.55
N VAL A 11 28.83 -26.28 38.01
CA VAL A 11 28.49 -26.10 36.61
C VAL A 11 29.78 -25.77 35.86
N LYS A 12 30.19 -26.63 34.92
CA LYS A 12 31.26 -26.38 33.96
C LYS A 12 30.74 -25.50 32.81
N THR A 13 31.17 -24.25 32.75
CA THR A 13 30.99 -23.37 31.59
C THR A 13 31.79 -23.89 30.39
N ARG A 14 31.11 -24.30 29.35
CA ARG A 14 31.71 -24.56 28.03
C ARG A 14 31.72 -23.24 27.26
N CYS A 15 32.93 -22.79 26.88
CA CYS A 15 33.11 -21.74 25.89
C CYS A 15 32.53 -22.18 24.54
N ALA A 16 31.60 -21.39 24.01
CA ALA A 16 31.05 -21.60 22.68
C ALA A 16 32.02 -21.03 21.62
N ALA A 17 32.39 -21.87 20.65
CA ALA A 17 33.17 -21.48 19.48
C ALA A 17 32.31 -20.66 18.52
N SER A 18 32.92 -19.63 17.90
CA SER A 18 32.32 -18.78 16.87
C SER A 18 31.88 -19.61 15.64
N PRO A 19 30.74 -19.31 15.02
CA PRO A 19 30.28 -20.00 13.83
C PRO A 19 31.07 -19.53 12.58
N LYS A 20 31.56 -20.48 11.80
CA LYS A 20 32.14 -20.27 10.46
C LYS A 20 31.04 -19.83 9.49
N PRO A 21 31.38 -19.04 8.43
CA PRO A 21 30.38 -18.60 7.45
C PRO A 21 29.84 -19.81 6.67
N ARG A 22 28.52 -19.93 6.65
CA ARG A 22 27.80 -20.93 5.86
C ARG A 22 27.89 -20.59 4.38
N ALA A 23 28.35 -21.54 3.58
CA ALA A 23 28.24 -21.53 2.13
C ALA A 23 26.76 -21.44 1.71
N ALA A 24 26.49 -20.67 0.65
CA ALA A 24 25.18 -20.56 0.05
C ALA A 24 24.71 -21.94 -0.45
N ILE A 25 23.76 -22.53 0.25
CA ILE A 25 23.06 -23.74 -0.19
C ILE A 25 21.94 -23.28 -1.12
N ALA A 26 22.01 -23.71 -2.38
CA ALA A 26 20.90 -23.56 -3.32
C ALA A 26 19.64 -24.20 -2.70
N ARG A 27 18.59 -23.37 -2.49
CA ARG A 27 17.30 -23.86 -1.99
C ARG A 27 16.60 -24.59 -3.12
N GLU A 28 16.54 -25.91 -3.03
CA GLU A 28 15.61 -26.71 -3.81
C GLU A 28 14.17 -26.34 -3.40
N ASN A 29 13.39 -25.94 -4.41
CA ASN A 29 11.97 -25.65 -4.23
C ASN A 29 11.22 -26.91 -3.82
N ARG A 30 10.49 -26.86 -2.70
CA ARG A 30 9.71 -27.96 -2.09
C ARG A 30 8.55 -28.49 -2.96
N PHE A 31 8.38 -27.95 -4.16
CA PHE A 31 7.32 -28.32 -5.10
C PHE A 31 7.86 -28.61 -6.49
N GLY A 32 8.80 -29.45 -6.68
CA GLY A 32 9.18 -30.13 -7.92
C GLY A 32 8.79 -29.49 -9.29
N VAL A 33 8.62 -28.17 -9.38
CA VAL A 33 8.30 -27.46 -10.61
C VAL A 33 9.60 -27.03 -11.24
N THR A 34 10.10 -27.86 -12.13
CA THR A 34 11.15 -27.48 -13.09
C THR A 34 10.62 -26.29 -13.92
N ARG A 35 11.39 -25.19 -13.95
CA ARG A 35 11.14 -24.07 -14.87
C ARG A 35 11.14 -24.64 -16.28
N PRO A 36 10.12 -24.35 -17.13
CA PRO A 36 10.27 -24.61 -18.54
C PRO A 36 11.32 -23.64 -19.10
N GLU A 37 12.46 -24.14 -19.47
CA GLU A 37 13.39 -23.46 -20.36
C GLU A 37 12.68 -23.32 -21.70
N GLY A 38 12.31 -22.10 -22.06
CA GLY A 38 11.75 -21.83 -23.39
C GLY A 38 10.59 -20.86 -23.49
N SER A 39 10.39 -19.95 -22.54
CA SER A 39 9.53 -18.80 -22.82
C SER A 39 10.33 -17.72 -23.52
N ILE A 40 10.22 -17.68 -24.87
CA ILE A 40 10.78 -16.62 -25.71
C ILE A 40 9.88 -15.39 -25.59
N PHE A 41 9.88 -14.76 -24.43
CA PHE A 41 9.34 -13.43 -24.25
C PHE A 41 10.52 -12.48 -24.07
N LYS A 42 10.96 -11.86 -25.16
CA LYS A 42 11.88 -10.72 -25.06
C LYS A 42 11.08 -9.56 -24.45
N PRO A 43 11.56 -8.93 -23.34
CA PRO A 43 10.93 -7.72 -22.85
C PRO A 43 10.92 -6.67 -23.97
N ARG A 44 9.77 -6.05 -24.20
CA ARG A 44 9.54 -5.07 -25.28
C ARG A 44 10.34 -3.79 -25.08
N VAL A 45 10.77 -3.54 -23.87
CA VAL A 45 11.65 -2.44 -23.48
C VAL A 45 12.65 -2.98 -22.45
N GLY A 46 13.94 -2.66 -22.62
CA GLY A 46 14.93 -2.89 -21.58
C GLY A 46 14.69 -1.95 -20.41
N ILE A 47 13.82 -2.36 -19.48
CA ILE A 47 13.66 -1.66 -18.21
C ILE A 47 14.93 -1.96 -17.40
N VAL A 48 15.92 -1.08 -17.52
CA VAL A 48 17.05 -1.06 -16.60
C VAL A 48 16.47 -0.57 -15.27
N PRO A 49 16.52 -1.35 -14.18
CA PRO A 49 16.14 -0.82 -12.88
C PRO A 49 17.01 0.37 -12.58
N ALA A 50 16.41 1.56 -12.44
CA ALA A 50 17.12 2.73 -11.97
C ALA A 50 17.78 2.35 -10.64
N SER A 51 19.11 2.45 -10.57
CA SER A 51 19.86 2.23 -9.35
C SER A 51 19.27 3.16 -8.28
N VAL A 52 18.68 2.57 -7.26
CA VAL A 52 18.19 3.30 -6.08
C VAL A 52 19.42 4.01 -5.49
N PRO A 53 19.44 5.34 -5.37
CA PRO A 53 20.53 6.01 -4.69
C PRO A 53 20.60 5.51 -3.25
N ALA A 54 21.81 5.14 -2.82
CA ALA A 54 22.11 4.65 -1.49
C ALA A 54 21.55 5.60 -0.42
N ARG A 55 21.05 5.01 0.66
CA ARG A 55 20.63 5.60 1.92
C ARG A 55 21.31 6.94 2.20
N VAL A 56 20.52 8.00 2.22
CA VAL A 56 20.95 9.27 2.85
C VAL A 56 20.92 9.04 4.36
N SER A 57 22.09 8.86 4.97
CA SER A 57 22.27 8.96 6.40
C SER A 57 21.99 10.40 6.83
N ALA A 58 21.11 10.59 7.79
CA ALA A 58 20.89 11.89 8.39
C ALA A 58 22.17 12.31 9.14
N THR A 59 22.95 13.20 8.54
CA THR A 59 23.93 14.03 9.23
C THR A 59 23.36 15.42 9.37
N THR A 60 23.48 15.95 10.56
CA THR A 60 23.11 17.30 10.98
C THR A 60 23.70 18.34 10.03
N ALA A 61 22.84 19.30 9.68
CA ALA A 61 23.20 20.44 8.85
C ALA A 61 24.14 21.40 9.55
N ASP A 62 25.13 21.86 8.81
CA ASP A 62 25.55 23.27 8.86
C ASP A 62 25.97 23.69 7.46
N ASP A 63 25.59 24.91 7.14
CA ASP A 63 25.65 25.68 5.93
C ASP A 63 26.88 25.51 5.03
N ASP A 64 26.71 25.28 3.70
CA ASP A 64 27.08 26.30 2.72
C ASP A 64 26.48 26.01 1.33
N ALA A 65 25.93 27.05 0.73
CA ALA A 65 25.20 27.00 -0.52
C ALA A 65 26.14 27.03 -1.73
N SER A 66 26.24 25.94 -2.46
CA SER A 66 26.60 25.96 -3.89
C SER A 66 25.83 24.87 -4.63
N SER A 67 24.61 25.19 -5.04
CA SER A 67 23.78 24.30 -5.86
C SER A 67 24.39 24.16 -7.26
N LYS A 68 25.11 23.07 -7.50
CA LYS A 68 25.30 22.60 -8.89
C LYS A 68 23.97 21.99 -9.34
N THR A 69 23.13 22.81 -9.95
CA THR A 69 21.98 22.39 -10.72
C THR A 69 22.47 21.54 -11.89
N THR A 70 22.48 20.22 -11.72
CA THR A 70 22.67 19.29 -12.83
C THR A 70 21.39 19.39 -13.65
N THR A 71 21.41 20.18 -14.73
CA THR A 71 20.34 20.24 -15.73
C THR A 71 20.27 18.86 -16.40
N ALA A 72 19.37 18.01 -15.88
CA ALA A 72 19.00 16.80 -16.59
C ALA A 72 18.44 17.18 -17.96
N ALA A 73 18.80 16.40 -19.00
CA ALA A 73 18.27 16.60 -20.34
C ALA A 73 16.73 16.66 -20.29
N PRO A 74 16.06 17.48 -21.11
CA PRO A 74 14.61 17.57 -21.12
C PRO A 74 14.01 16.17 -21.31
N ARG A 75 13.19 15.74 -20.35
CA ARG A 75 12.49 14.45 -20.46
C ARG A 75 11.50 14.51 -21.62
N GLU A 76 11.54 13.51 -22.48
CA GLU A 76 10.57 13.36 -23.56
C GLU A 76 9.16 13.14 -22.97
N ARG A 77 8.18 13.93 -23.43
CA ARG A 77 6.76 13.78 -23.07
C ARG A 77 6.26 12.44 -23.55
N LYS A 78 5.58 11.70 -22.68
CA LYS A 78 4.96 10.41 -22.98
C LYS A 78 3.44 10.48 -22.87
N ARG A 79 2.76 9.69 -23.72
CA ARG A 79 1.34 9.45 -23.58
C ARG A 79 1.10 8.19 -22.77
N ILE A 80 0.39 8.32 -21.67
CA ILE A 80 0.18 7.22 -20.72
C ILE A 80 -1.32 6.95 -20.55
N CYS A 81 -1.75 5.71 -20.81
CA CYS A 81 -3.11 5.27 -20.55
C CYS A 81 -3.19 4.53 -19.21
N VAL A 82 -3.94 5.07 -18.25
CA VAL A 82 -4.12 4.49 -16.91
C VAL A 82 -5.48 3.81 -16.82
N PHE A 83 -5.51 2.48 -16.82
CA PHE A 83 -6.70 1.70 -16.52
C PHE A 83 -6.80 1.50 -15.02
N VAL A 84 -7.78 2.10 -14.36
CA VAL A 84 -7.92 2.04 -12.91
C VAL A 84 -9.30 1.55 -12.48
N GLU A 85 -9.32 0.48 -11.70
CA GLU A 85 -10.51 -0.21 -11.21
C GLU A 85 -10.31 -0.68 -9.77
N PRO A 86 -11.23 -0.36 -8.85
CA PRO A 86 -12.43 0.45 -9.04
C PRO A 86 -12.11 1.95 -9.25
N SER A 87 -13.13 2.73 -9.68
CA SER A 87 -12.94 4.15 -9.96
C SER A 87 -12.33 4.91 -8.77
N PRO A 88 -11.24 5.68 -9.01
CA PRO A 88 -10.64 6.50 -7.96
C PRO A 88 -11.48 7.74 -7.63
N PHE A 89 -12.51 8.05 -8.44
CA PHE A 89 -13.36 9.22 -8.24
C PHE A 89 -14.54 8.92 -7.31
N SER A 90 -15.20 7.78 -7.48
CA SER A 90 -16.40 7.40 -6.72
C SER A 90 -16.17 6.36 -5.63
N HIS A 91 -15.13 5.51 -5.73
CA HIS A 91 -14.88 4.45 -4.76
C HIS A 91 -13.81 4.85 -3.74
N VAL A 92 -14.17 4.78 -2.44
CA VAL A 92 -13.23 5.10 -1.34
C VAL A 92 -12.36 3.89 -1.01
N SER A 93 -11.09 3.94 -1.37
CA SER A 93 -10.11 2.88 -1.11
C SER A 93 -8.71 3.43 -0.88
N GLY A 94 -7.81 2.62 -0.29
CA GLY A 94 -6.40 3.00 -0.18
C GLY A 94 -5.69 3.17 -1.53
N MET A 95 -6.22 2.56 -2.58
CA MET A 95 -5.74 2.67 -3.96
C MET A 95 -6.11 4.02 -4.59
N LYS A 96 -7.30 4.58 -4.26
CA LYS A 96 -7.78 5.86 -4.76
C LYS A 96 -6.71 6.95 -4.72
N ASN A 97 -6.22 7.28 -3.53
CA ASN A 97 -5.26 8.35 -3.36
C ASN A 97 -3.94 8.09 -4.10
N ARG A 98 -3.53 6.82 -4.20
CA ARG A 98 -2.32 6.46 -4.93
C ARG A 98 -2.43 6.76 -6.42
N PHE A 99 -3.56 6.39 -7.05
CA PHE A 99 -3.78 6.68 -8.47
C PHE A 99 -4.05 8.16 -8.75
N LEU A 100 -4.79 8.85 -7.90
CA LEU A 100 -4.99 10.30 -8.06
C LEU A 100 -3.65 11.03 -8.03
N ARG A 101 -2.78 10.74 -7.05
CA ARG A 101 -1.44 11.32 -6.98
C ARG A 101 -0.53 10.89 -8.14
N LEU A 102 -0.65 9.67 -8.64
CA LEU A 102 0.09 9.24 -9.83
C LEU A 102 -0.30 10.10 -11.04
N ILE A 103 -1.60 10.28 -11.28
CA ILE A 103 -2.11 11.07 -12.39
C ILE A 103 -1.62 12.52 -12.30
N GLU A 104 -1.78 13.16 -11.12
CA GLU A 104 -1.30 14.51 -10.85
C GLU A 104 0.19 14.67 -11.19
N ASN A 105 1.03 13.80 -10.63
CA ASN A 105 2.47 13.89 -10.84
C ASN A 105 2.89 13.62 -12.29
N LEU A 106 2.23 12.71 -13.01
CA LEU A 106 2.53 12.47 -14.42
C LEU A 106 2.21 13.68 -15.27
N VAL A 107 1.06 14.34 -15.01
CA VAL A 107 0.68 15.58 -15.70
C VAL A 107 1.63 16.72 -15.35
N GLU A 108 2.02 16.88 -14.08
CA GLU A 108 3.03 17.86 -13.66
C GLU A 108 4.40 17.63 -14.32
N LEU A 109 4.76 16.38 -14.58
CA LEU A 109 5.96 16.02 -15.35
C LEU A 109 5.84 16.28 -16.86
N GLY A 110 4.68 16.76 -17.32
CA GLY A 110 4.41 17.12 -18.72
C GLY A 110 3.90 15.97 -19.58
N ASP A 111 3.58 14.82 -19.00
CA ASP A 111 3.03 13.67 -19.74
C ASP A 111 1.56 13.93 -20.16
N ASP A 112 1.15 13.29 -21.25
CA ASP A 112 -0.24 13.24 -21.70
C ASP A 112 -0.90 12.02 -21.09
N VAL A 113 -1.84 12.23 -20.16
CA VAL A 113 -2.44 11.14 -19.37
C VAL A 113 -3.91 10.97 -19.74
N VAL A 114 -4.29 9.75 -20.08
CA VAL A 114 -5.69 9.34 -20.25
C VAL A 114 -6.05 8.29 -19.23
N VAL A 115 -7.13 8.53 -18.48
CA VAL A 115 -7.62 7.62 -17.43
C VAL A 115 -8.86 6.89 -17.94
N VAL A 116 -8.85 5.57 -17.90
CA VAL A 116 -10.00 4.71 -18.23
C VAL A 116 -10.48 4.04 -16.96
N THR A 117 -11.74 4.28 -16.58
CA THR A 117 -12.28 3.79 -15.30
C THR A 117 -13.76 3.46 -15.37
N PRO A 118 -14.23 2.38 -14.68
CA PRO A 118 -15.65 2.09 -14.57
C PRO A 118 -16.30 3.06 -13.58
N ASP A 119 -16.95 4.07 -14.09
CA ASP A 119 -17.69 5.05 -13.29
C ASP A 119 -18.97 5.46 -14.01
N ARG A 120 -20.01 5.75 -13.25
CA ARG A 120 -21.30 6.21 -13.82
C ARG A 120 -21.27 7.68 -14.17
N ASN A 121 -20.58 8.49 -13.36
CA ASN A 121 -20.46 9.93 -13.51
C ASN A 121 -19.03 10.38 -13.16
N PRO A 122 -18.01 9.98 -13.93
CA PRO A 122 -16.66 10.47 -13.70
C PRO A 122 -16.55 11.93 -14.13
N PRO A 123 -15.59 12.69 -13.61
CA PRO A 123 -15.24 13.98 -14.19
C PRO A 123 -14.75 13.78 -15.64
N GLU A 124 -14.95 14.75 -16.50
CA GLU A 124 -14.41 14.71 -17.88
C GLU A 124 -12.89 14.83 -17.89
N THR A 125 -12.35 15.58 -16.93
CA THR A 125 -10.90 15.76 -16.74
C THR A 125 -10.53 15.72 -15.25
N TYR A 126 -9.29 15.33 -14.96
CA TYR A 126 -8.73 15.39 -13.61
C TYR A 126 -7.27 15.82 -13.65
N ALA A 127 -6.94 16.91 -12.97
CA ALA A 127 -5.59 17.49 -12.93
C ALA A 127 -4.95 17.70 -14.34
N GLY A 128 -5.76 17.92 -15.38
CA GLY A 128 -5.31 18.04 -16.77
C GLY A 128 -5.28 16.73 -17.56
N ALA A 129 -5.52 15.58 -16.93
CA ALA A 129 -5.69 14.30 -17.61
C ALA A 129 -7.12 14.14 -18.16
N GLU A 130 -7.27 13.56 -19.35
CA GLU A 130 -8.56 13.14 -19.89
C GLU A 130 -9.11 11.94 -19.11
N VAL A 131 -10.42 11.90 -18.82
CA VAL A 131 -11.06 10.77 -18.14
C VAL A 131 -12.15 10.16 -19.02
N ILE A 132 -11.98 8.89 -19.35
CA ILE A 132 -12.96 8.09 -20.08
C ILE A 132 -13.68 7.17 -19.10
N GLY A 133 -14.89 7.56 -18.70
CA GLY A 133 -15.79 6.68 -17.95
C GLY A 133 -16.36 5.58 -18.84
N VAL A 134 -16.17 4.33 -18.43
CA VAL A 134 -16.68 3.16 -19.15
C VAL A 134 -17.79 2.47 -18.35
N HIS A 135 -18.69 1.80 -19.05
CA HIS A 135 -19.77 1.05 -18.41
C HIS A 135 -19.21 -0.05 -17.52
N GLY A 136 -19.65 -0.09 -16.27
CA GLY A 136 -19.25 -1.09 -15.28
C GLY A 136 -20.42 -1.89 -14.73
N PHE A 137 -20.12 -3.08 -14.20
CA PHE A 137 -21.06 -3.96 -13.53
C PHE A 137 -20.62 -4.22 -12.08
N ASN A 138 -21.58 -4.49 -11.19
CA ASN A 138 -21.30 -4.90 -9.83
C ASN A 138 -21.19 -6.42 -9.74
N LEU A 139 -20.37 -6.92 -8.82
CA LEU A 139 -20.35 -8.36 -8.52
C LEU A 139 -21.64 -8.75 -7.79
N PRO A 140 -22.32 -9.83 -8.21
CA PRO A 140 -23.64 -10.21 -7.67
C PRO A 140 -23.60 -10.57 -6.18
N PHE A 141 -22.43 -10.99 -5.66
CA PHE A 141 -22.28 -11.41 -4.25
C PHE A 141 -21.60 -10.35 -3.38
N TYR A 142 -21.29 -9.18 -3.94
CA TYR A 142 -20.64 -8.09 -3.20
C TYR A 142 -21.30 -6.76 -3.52
N PRO A 143 -22.40 -6.41 -2.82
CA PRO A 143 -23.28 -5.30 -3.20
C PRO A 143 -22.75 -3.93 -2.73
N VAL A 144 -21.56 -3.55 -3.17
CA VAL A 144 -21.02 -2.20 -2.98
C VAL A 144 -21.26 -1.40 -4.26
N PRO A 145 -22.20 -0.42 -4.27
CA PRO A 145 -22.62 0.26 -5.50
C PRO A 145 -21.51 0.97 -6.26
N THR A 146 -20.46 1.40 -5.55
CA THR A 146 -19.29 2.09 -6.12
C THR A 146 -18.17 1.14 -6.55
N LEU A 147 -18.28 -0.16 -6.24
CA LEU A 147 -17.31 -1.17 -6.69
C LEU A 147 -17.77 -1.73 -8.04
N LEU A 148 -17.42 -1.03 -9.09
CA LEU A 148 -17.73 -1.39 -10.47
C LEU A 148 -16.52 -2.06 -11.13
N PHE A 149 -16.79 -3.11 -11.92
CA PHE A 149 -15.83 -3.81 -12.77
C PHE A 149 -16.20 -3.58 -14.23
N SER A 150 -15.22 -3.57 -15.14
CA SER A 150 -15.46 -3.34 -16.56
C SER A 150 -14.44 -4.06 -17.43
N TYR A 151 -14.91 -4.50 -18.61
CA TYR A 151 -14.01 -4.91 -19.68
C TYR A 151 -13.66 -3.75 -20.63
N ALA A 152 -13.99 -2.51 -20.29
CA ALA A 152 -13.75 -1.29 -21.06
C ALA A 152 -14.13 -1.43 -22.56
N LYS A 153 -15.23 -2.11 -22.85
CA LYS A 153 -15.77 -2.21 -24.21
C LYS A 153 -16.46 -0.90 -24.59
N ASP A 154 -15.65 0.12 -24.88
CA ASP A 154 -16.11 1.46 -25.23
C ASP A 154 -15.46 1.89 -26.56
N PRO A 155 -16.26 2.41 -27.52
CA PRO A 155 -15.74 2.89 -28.81
C PRO A 155 -14.68 3.99 -28.67
N ARG A 156 -14.77 4.85 -27.64
CA ARG A 156 -13.80 5.93 -27.36
C ARG A 156 -12.43 5.37 -27.05
N VAL A 157 -12.36 4.31 -26.21
CA VAL A 157 -11.10 3.61 -25.91
C VAL A 157 -10.50 3.00 -27.17
N THR A 158 -11.32 2.28 -27.97
CA THR A 158 -10.86 1.68 -29.22
C THR A 158 -10.38 2.74 -30.22
N LYS A 159 -11.09 3.86 -30.34
CA LYS A 159 -10.73 4.97 -31.21
C LYS A 159 -9.40 5.58 -30.80
N MET A 160 -9.21 5.88 -29.50
CA MET A 160 -7.97 6.40 -28.96
C MET A 160 -6.75 5.54 -29.32
N PHE A 161 -6.85 4.22 -29.13
CA PHE A 161 -5.75 3.29 -29.46
C PHE A 161 -5.44 3.20 -30.95
N LYS A 162 -6.44 3.44 -31.82
CA LYS A 162 -6.25 3.43 -33.28
C LYS A 162 -5.64 4.73 -33.80
N GLU A 163 -6.11 5.86 -33.30
CA GLU A 163 -5.75 7.19 -33.84
C GLU A 163 -4.52 7.77 -33.17
N ASN A 164 -4.38 7.58 -31.86
CA ASN A 164 -3.30 8.13 -31.07
C ASN A 164 -2.94 7.16 -29.91
N PRO A 165 -2.23 6.04 -30.21
CA PRO A 165 -1.91 5.03 -29.22
C PRO A 165 -0.99 5.58 -28.11
N PRO A 166 -1.15 5.14 -26.84
CA PRO A 166 -0.25 5.52 -25.77
C PRO A 166 1.12 4.84 -25.89
N ASP A 167 2.13 5.47 -25.32
CA ASP A 167 3.48 4.91 -25.19
C ASP A 167 3.56 3.84 -24.07
N LEU A 168 2.63 3.90 -23.11
CA LEU A 168 2.58 3.01 -21.95
C LEU A 168 1.14 2.80 -21.48
N ILE A 169 0.85 1.56 -21.13
CA ILE A 169 -0.39 1.21 -20.43
C ILE A 169 -0.04 0.91 -18.96
N HIS A 170 -0.72 1.56 -18.01
CA HIS A 170 -0.66 1.24 -16.60
C HIS A 170 -2.02 0.74 -16.11
N CYS A 171 -2.10 -0.50 -15.64
CA CYS A 171 -3.36 -1.11 -15.23
C CYS A 171 -3.36 -1.51 -13.75
N SER A 172 -4.43 -1.17 -13.02
CA SER A 172 -4.66 -1.67 -11.67
C SER A 172 -5.07 -3.15 -11.71
N SER A 173 -4.61 -3.93 -10.72
CA SER A 173 -4.87 -5.36 -10.61
C SER A 173 -5.06 -5.76 -9.12
N PRO A 174 -5.80 -6.83 -8.83
CA PRO A 174 -6.66 -7.59 -9.75
C PRO A 174 -7.97 -6.86 -10.08
N GLY A 175 -8.47 -7.10 -11.30
CA GLY A 175 -9.72 -6.49 -11.77
C GLY A 175 -10.10 -7.01 -13.15
N ALA A 176 -11.23 -6.55 -13.71
CA ALA A 176 -11.67 -6.96 -15.04
C ALA A 176 -11.01 -6.13 -16.16
N LEU A 177 -10.57 -4.89 -15.88
CA LEU A 177 -9.87 -4.05 -16.85
C LEU A 177 -8.56 -4.65 -17.36
N ILE A 178 -7.92 -5.53 -16.58
CA ILE A 178 -6.66 -6.18 -16.97
C ILE A 178 -6.80 -6.98 -18.29
N TRP A 179 -7.98 -7.57 -18.55
CA TRP A 179 -8.24 -8.29 -19.80
C TRP A 179 -8.10 -7.38 -21.01
N THR A 180 -8.71 -6.20 -20.92
CA THR A 180 -8.65 -5.21 -22.01
C THR A 180 -7.26 -4.59 -22.12
N ALA A 181 -6.63 -4.25 -21.01
CA ALA A 181 -5.28 -3.68 -20.97
C ALA A 181 -4.26 -4.62 -21.63
N VAL A 182 -4.28 -5.92 -21.30
CA VAL A 182 -3.42 -6.93 -21.92
C VAL A 182 -3.74 -7.07 -23.41
N GLY A 183 -5.03 -7.19 -23.78
CA GLY A 183 -5.42 -7.32 -25.18
C GLY A 183 -4.96 -6.13 -26.05
N LEU A 184 -5.08 -4.91 -25.55
CA LEU A 184 -4.60 -3.70 -26.22
C LEU A 184 -3.06 -3.64 -26.27
N SER A 185 -2.39 -3.97 -25.17
CA SER A 185 -0.93 -4.07 -25.11
C SER A 185 -0.38 -5.04 -26.16
N GLU A 186 -0.97 -6.23 -26.27
CA GLU A 186 -0.56 -7.23 -27.25
C GLU A 186 -0.89 -6.79 -28.69
N THR A 187 -2.09 -6.21 -28.93
CA THR A 187 -2.54 -5.78 -30.26
C THR A 187 -1.69 -4.65 -30.84
N TYR A 188 -1.38 -3.66 -30.01
CA TYR A 188 -0.65 -2.45 -30.44
C TYR A 188 0.83 -2.48 -30.09
N ASN A 189 1.32 -3.57 -29.50
CA ASN A 189 2.71 -3.73 -29.04
C ASN A 189 3.17 -2.63 -28.09
N ILE A 190 2.30 -2.24 -27.15
CA ILE A 190 2.54 -1.18 -26.15
C ILE A 190 2.96 -1.83 -24.84
N PRO A 191 4.02 -1.32 -24.16
CA PRO A 191 4.42 -1.81 -22.84
C PRO A 191 3.30 -1.73 -21.81
N LEU A 192 3.17 -2.77 -20.97
CA LEU A 192 2.15 -2.87 -19.93
C LEU A 192 2.78 -2.94 -18.55
N VAL A 193 2.49 -1.95 -17.72
CA VAL A 193 2.76 -1.97 -16.27
C VAL A 193 1.48 -2.33 -15.54
N GLN A 194 1.56 -3.27 -14.63
CA GLN A 194 0.46 -3.68 -13.76
C GLN A 194 0.75 -3.25 -12.32
N SER A 195 -0.27 -2.80 -11.58
CA SER A 195 -0.16 -2.50 -10.14
C SER A 195 -1.05 -3.42 -9.33
N TYR A 196 -0.44 -4.20 -8.43
CA TYR A 196 -1.14 -5.14 -7.57
C TYR A 196 -1.44 -4.51 -6.21
N HIS A 197 -2.72 -4.24 -5.94
CA HIS A 197 -3.15 -3.48 -4.76
C HIS A 197 -3.96 -4.28 -3.75
N THR A 198 -4.68 -5.31 -4.20
CA THR A 198 -5.59 -6.08 -3.35
C THR A 198 -5.16 -7.53 -3.32
N HIS A 199 -4.73 -7.98 -2.14
CA HIS A 199 -4.22 -9.34 -1.96
C HIS A 199 -5.37 -10.33 -1.72
N ILE A 200 -6.12 -10.65 -2.80
CA ILE A 200 -7.32 -11.50 -2.77
C ILE A 200 -7.08 -12.87 -2.11
N PRO A 201 -5.94 -13.59 -2.33
CA PRO A 201 -5.72 -14.89 -1.71
C PRO A 201 -5.88 -14.91 -0.20
N HIS A 202 -5.53 -13.82 0.50
CA HIS A 202 -5.73 -13.70 1.95
C HIS A 202 -7.18 -13.45 2.38
N TYR A 203 -8.01 -12.94 1.47
CA TYR A 203 -9.43 -12.70 1.76
C TYR A 203 -10.29 -13.93 1.52
N ILE A 204 -9.93 -14.77 0.55
CA ILE A 204 -10.71 -15.95 0.16
C ILE A 204 -11.11 -16.82 1.36
N PRO A 205 -10.19 -17.26 2.27
CA PRO A 205 -10.57 -18.14 3.38
C PRO A 205 -11.50 -17.49 4.41
N ARG A 206 -11.62 -16.13 4.40
CA ARG A 206 -12.46 -15.39 5.33
C ARG A 206 -13.88 -15.19 4.83
N TYR A 207 -14.06 -15.22 3.52
CA TYR A 207 -15.34 -14.88 2.87
C TYR A 207 -15.92 -16.02 2.04
N THR A 208 -15.08 -17.02 1.67
CA THR A 208 -15.49 -18.11 0.80
C THR A 208 -14.73 -19.40 1.13
N TRP A 209 -14.88 -20.41 0.29
CA TRP A 209 -14.20 -21.69 0.41
C TRP A 209 -12.69 -21.56 0.08
N SER A 210 -11.84 -22.04 1.01
CA SER A 210 -10.37 -21.94 0.91
C SER A 210 -9.77 -22.64 -0.32
N GLY A 211 -10.46 -23.59 -0.93
CA GLY A 211 -10.03 -24.25 -2.18
C GLY A 211 -9.85 -23.30 -3.37
N LEU A 212 -10.44 -22.09 -3.31
CA LEU A 212 -10.27 -21.05 -4.33
C LEU A 212 -8.93 -20.30 -4.24
N VAL A 213 -8.13 -20.51 -3.20
CA VAL A 213 -6.82 -19.84 -3.04
C VAL A 213 -5.86 -20.22 -4.17
N LYS A 214 -5.76 -21.51 -4.47
CA LYS A 214 -4.86 -21.99 -5.55
C LYS A 214 -5.27 -21.48 -6.93
N PRO A 215 -6.53 -21.60 -7.39
CA PRO A 215 -6.98 -20.97 -8.63
C PRO A 215 -6.73 -19.47 -8.71
N MET A 216 -6.86 -18.75 -7.58
CA MET A 216 -6.57 -17.32 -7.52
C MET A 216 -5.08 -17.02 -7.73
N TRP A 217 -4.19 -17.84 -7.17
CA TRP A 217 -2.76 -17.72 -7.44
C TRP A 217 -2.42 -18.02 -8.90
N ASP A 218 -3.06 -19.02 -9.51
CA ASP A 218 -2.91 -19.34 -10.93
C ASP A 218 -3.36 -18.15 -11.81
N PHE A 219 -4.48 -17.50 -11.44
CA PHE A 219 -4.97 -16.29 -12.08
C PHE A 219 -3.97 -15.13 -11.95
N ILE A 220 -3.46 -14.86 -10.74
CA ILE A 220 -2.50 -13.78 -10.49
C ILE A 220 -1.22 -14.03 -11.32
N ARG A 221 -0.66 -15.24 -11.30
CA ARG A 221 0.51 -15.59 -12.09
C ARG A 221 0.29 -15.41 -13.59
N PHE A 222 -0.87 -15.81 -14.09
CA PHE A 222 -1.21 -15.65 -15.50
C PHE A 222 -1.11 -14.19 -15.94
N TRP A 223 -1.72 -13.28 -15.18
CA TRP A 223 -1.71 -11.86 -15.51
C TRP A 223 -0.37 -11.18 -15.29
N THR A 224 0.34 -11.50 -14.21
CA THR A 224 1.69 -10.95 -13.97
C THR A 224 2.68 -11.39 -15.05
N ASN A 225 2.50 -12.58 -15.62
CA ASN A 225 3.31 -13.02 -16.75
C ASN A 225 3.04 -12.25 -18.05
N LYS A 226 1.88 -11.62 -18.19
CA LYS A 226 1.52 -10.82 -19.37
C LYS A 226 2.04 -9.37 -19.28
N ALA A 227 2.32 -8.86 -18.09
CA ALA A 227 2.82 -7.51 -17.90
C ALA A 227 4.34 -7.43 -18.07
N ASP A 228 4.85 -6.30 -18.57
CA ASP A 228 6.29 -6.02 -18.64
C ASP A 228 6.89 -5.68 -17.27
N ALA A 229 6.08 -5.15 -16.34
CA ALA A 229 6.41 -4.99 -14.94
C ALA A 229 5.15 -5.07 -14.07
N THR A 230 5.29 -5.60 -12.85
CA THR A 230 4.23 -5.62 -11.83
C THR A 230 4.67 -4.86 -10.60
N MET A 231 3.99 -3.77 -10.31
CA MET A 231 4.22 -2.96 -9.11
C MET A 231 3.44 -3.53 -7.93
N VAL A 232 4.11 -3.69 -6.80
CA VAL A 232 3.53 -4.16 -5.54
C VAL A 232 3.67 -3.12 -4.44
N THR A 233 2.85 -3.21 -3.40
CA THR A 233 2.73 -2.16 -2.39
C THR A 233 3.77 -2.22 -1.27
N SER A 234 4.51 -3.32 -1.14
CA SER A 234 5.55 -3.51 -0.14
C SER A 234 6.53 -4.61 -0.54
N SER A 235 7.71 -4.64 0.07
CA SER A 235 8.71 -5.72 -0.11
C SER A 235 8.17 -7.07 0.35
N ILE A 236 7.43 -7.11 1.45
CA ILE A 236 6.81 -8.36 1.96
C ILE A 236 5.88 -8.96 0.91
N LEU A 237 5.05 -8.12 0.26
CA LEU A 237 4.16 -8.59 -0.80
C LEU A 237 4.94 -8.98 -2.06
N GLN A 238 6.07 -8.32 -2.33
CA GLN A 238 6.99 -8.71 -3.41
C GLN A 238 7.52 -10.11 -3.18
N ASP A 239 8.05 -10.39 -1.98
CA ASP A 239 8.59 -11.70 -1.62
C ASP A 239 7.52 -12.79 -1.73
N GLU A 240 6.29 -12.52 -1.26
CA GLU A 240 5.18 -13.47 -1.34
C GLU A 240 4.76 -13.77 -2.80
N LEU A 241 4.70 -12.76 -3.67
CA LEU A 241 4.40 -12.96 -5.08
C LEU A 241 5.55 -13.67 -5.82
N ASP A 242 6.81 -13.38 -5.46
CA ASP A 242 7.98 -14.06 -6.02
C ASP A 242 7.99 -15.54 -5.64
N ASP A 243 7.71 -15.88 -4.38
CA ASP A 243 7.54 -17.25 -3.89
C ASP A 243 6.43 -18.01 -4.64
N GLN A 244 5.42 -17.30 -5.12
CA GLN A 244 4.35 -17.85 -5.97
C GLN A 244 4.71 -17.88 -7.46
N GLY A 245 5.91 -17.47 -7.85
CA GLY A 245 6.41 -17.49 -9.22
C GLY A 245 5.87 -16.37 -10.12
N CYS A 246 5.50 -15.22 -9.54
CA CYS A 246 5.16 -14.03 -10.31
C CYS A 246 6.43 -13.29 -10.73
N PRO A 247 6.62 -12.96 -12.02
CA PRO A 247 7.86 -12.35 -12.50
C PRO A 247 7.83 -10.82 -12.48
N ARG A 248 9.00 -10.20 -12.65
CA ARG A 248 9.19 -8.75 -12.91
C ARG A 248 8.52 -7.84 -11.88
N LEU A 249 8.66 -8.20 -10.61
CA LEU A 249 8.08 -7.48 -9.49
C LEU A 249 8.91 -6.26 -9.10
N MET A 250 8.25 -5.14 -8.84
CA MET A 250 8.85 -3.89 -8.39
C MET A 250 8.06 -3.31 -7.23
N VAL A 251 8.72 -2.81 -6.19
CA VAL A 251 8.04 -2.17 -5.07
C VAL A 251 7.68 -0.72 -5.44
N TRP A 252 6.40 -0.42 -5.50
CA TRP A 252 5.89 0.94 -5.56
C TRP A 252 5.60 1.45 -4.15
N GLN A 253 6.58 2.08 -3.55
CA GLN A 253 6.47 2.61 -2.19
C GLN A 253 5.39 3.70 -2.11
N LYS A 254 4.80 3.84 -0.93
CA LYS A 254 3.86 4.94 -0.66
C LYS A 254 4.67 6.22 -0.50
N GLY A 255 4.33 7.23 -1.28
CA GLY A 255 4.73 8.61 -1.02
C GLY A 255 3.80 9.26 0.01
N VAL A 256 4.29 10.30 0.65
CA VAL A 256 3.54 11.20 1.53
C VAL A 256 3.69 12.61 0.97
N ASP A 257 2.61 13.37 0.92
CA ASP A 257 2.64 14.79 0.62
C ASP A 257 3.27 15.54 1.81
N THR A 258 4.57 15.83 1.70
CA THR A 258 5.36 16.49 2.75
C THR A 258 5.09 17.99 2.87
N VAL A 259 4.40 18.58 1.88
CA VAL A 259 3.94 19.96 1.94
C VAL A 259 2.68 20.05 2.80
N GLN A 260 1.71 19.17 2.56
CA GLN A 260 0.46 19.08 3.33
C GLN A 260 0.70 18.52 4.72
N PHE A 261 1.40 17.37 4.85
CA PHE A 261 1.69 16.73 6.15
C PHE A 261 3.06 17.19 6.67
N ASN A 262 3.09 18.36 7.31
CA ASN A 262 4.31 18.96 7.82
C ASN A 262 4.13 19.43 9.27
N LYS A 263 5.20 19.29 10.07
CA LYS A 263 5.20 19.71 11.49
C LYS A 263 4.88 21.21 11.69
N LYS A 264 5.06 22.05 10.66
CA LYS A 264 4.72 23.48 10.72
C LYS A 264 3.23 23.75 10.99
N TYR A 265 2.37 22.76 10.72
CA TYR A 265 0.93 22.87 10.98
C TYR A 265 0.54 22.49 12.41
N ARG A 266 1.51 22.22 13.30
CA ARG A 266 1.21 22.06 14.74
C ARG A 266 0.54 23.33 15.27
N SER A 267 -0.57 23.13 15.96
CA SER A 267 -1.40 24.20 16.50
C SER A 267 -1.81 23.85 17.93
N ASP A 268 -1.64 24.78 18.86
CA ASP A 268 -2.06 24.60 20.25
C ASP A 268 -3.59 24.45 20.34
N ALA A 269 -4.35 25.21 19.54
CA ALA A 269 -5.79 25.06 19.46
C ALA A 269 -6.23 23.66 18.99
N MET A 270 -5.50 23.09 18.01
CA MET A 270 -5.78 21.71 17.58
C MET A 270 -5.37 20.70 18.64
N HIS A 271 -4.24 20.92 19.31
CA HIS A 271 -3.79 20.06 20.42
C HIS A 271 -4.83 20.05 21.56
N GLU A 272 -5.31 21.22 21.99
CA GLU A 272 -6.37 21.35 22.99
C GLU A 272 -7.65 20.62 22.57
N ARG A 273 -8.05 20.77 21.31
CA ARG A 273 -9.21 20.06 20.72
C ARG A 273 -9.02 18.54 20.74
N LEU A 274 -7.83 18.04 20.42
CA LEU A 274 -7.49 16.61 20.48
C LEU A 274 -7.52 16.07 21.90
N CYS A 275 -7.08 16.88 22.87
CA CYS A 275 -7.19 16.57 24.30
C CYS A 275 -8.63 16.66 24.83
N GLY A 276 -9.59 17.17 24.05
CA GLY A 276 -10.95 17.42 24.51
C GLY A 276 -11.04 18.48 25.61
N GLY A 277 -10.23 19.53 25.51
CA GLY A 277 -10.14 20.63 26.48
C GLY A 277 -9.43 20.24 27.80
N ARG A 278 -8.75 19.08 27.86
CA ARG A 278 -7.99 18.64 29.03
C ARG A 278 -6.50 18.94 28.81
N ASP A 279 -5.79 19.20 29.90
CA ASP A 279 -4.33 19.31 29.86
C ASP A 279 -3.65 17.97 29.63
N GLY A 280 -2.37 18.00 29.22
CA GLY A 280 -1.51 16.83 29.12
C GLY A 280 -1.10 16.48 27.69
N LYS A 281 -0.45 15.34 27.57
CA LYS A 281 -0.03 14.78 26.27
C LYS A 281 -1.16 14.05 25.57
N VAL A 282 -1.12 14.00 24.23
CA VAL A 282 -2.11 13.29 23.43
C VAL A 282 -1.47 12.24 22.54
N ILE A 283 -1.89 11.00 22.74
CA ILE A 283 -1.66 9.92 21.78
C ILE A 283 -2.85 9.86 20.82
N GLY A 284 -2.62 9.56 19.55
CA GLY A 284 -3.71 9.57 18.56
C GLY A 284 -3.65 8.44 17.55
N CYS A 285 -4.82 8.00 17.15
CA CYS A 285 -5.00 7.08 16.05
C CYS A 285 -5.86 7.73 14.96
N VAL A 286 -5.40 7.67 13.71
CA VAL A 286 -6.10 8.22 12.56
C VAL A 286 -6.47 7.10 11.61
N GLY A 287 -7.75 7.03 11.24
CA GLY A 287 -8.22 6.08 10.26
C GLY A 287 -9.66 5.64 10.45
N ARG A 288 -10.11 4.72 9.58
CA ARG A 288 -11.44 4.13 9.71
C ARG A 288 -11.59 3.37 11.04
N LEU A 289 -12.65 3.65 11.77
CA LEU A 289 -12.98 2.96 13.01
C LEU A 289 -13.64 1.61 12.68
N GLY A 290 -12.82 0.61 12.34
CA GLY A 290 -13.22 -0.74 11.98
C GLY A 290 -12.68 -1.78 12.95
N ALA A 291 -13.37 -2.93 13.06
CA ALA A 291 -12.97 -4.02 13.94
C ALA A 291 -11.57 -4.58 13.60
N GLU A 292 -11.19 -4.50 12.33
CA GLU A 292 -9.89 -4.94 11.83
C GLU A 292 -8.70 -4.10 12.33
N LYS A 293 -8.97 -2.98 12.96
CA LYS A 293 -7.94 -2.05 13.48
C LYS A 293 -7.57 -2.29 14.94
N ASN A 294 -8.29 -3.16 15.65
CA ASN A 294 -8.07 -3.48 17.07
C ASN A 294 -7.96 -2.24 17.98
N LEU A 295 -8.77 -1.22 17.70
CA LEU A 295 -8.72 0.05 18.42
C LEU A 295 -9.08 -0.09 19.90
N ALA A 296 -9.73 -1.17 20.30
CA ALA A 296 -10.04 -1.45 21.71
C ALA A 296 -8.78 -1.60 22.56
N ASP A 297 -7.70 -2.16 22.01
CA ASP A 297 -6.41 -2.36 22.70
C ASP A 297 -5.75 -1.03 23.12
N LEU A 298 -6.18 0.10 22.52
CA LEU A 298 -5.71 1.43 22.91
C LEU A 298 -6.11 1.82 24.33
N LYS A 299 -7.11 1.17 24.93
CA LYS A 299 -7.49 1.40 26.33
C LYS A 299 -6.40 0.91 27.27
N ASP A 300 -5.91 -0.30 27.04
CA ASP A 300 -4.82 -0.89 27.83
C ASP A 300 -3.53 -0.07 27.67
N ILE A 301 -3.26 0.41 26.44
CA ILE A 301 -2.13 1.30 26.17
C ILE A 301 -2.29 2.62 26.93
N LEU A 302 -3.48 3.21 26.95
CA LEU A 302 -3.74 4.46 27.67
C LEU A 302 -3.55 4.29 29.17
N GLU A 303 -3.97 3.15 29.74
CA GLU A 303 -3.79 2.83 31.17
C GLU A 303 -2.31 2.66 31.55
N MET A 304 -1.46 2.23 30.61
CA MET A 304 0.00 2.13 30.82
C MET A 304 0.74 3.47 30.62
N CYS A 305 0.07 4.49 30.10
CA CYS A 305 0.66 5.81 29.90
C CYS A 305 0.70 6.60 31.23
N PRO A 306 1.55 7.65 31.32
CA PRO A 306 1.56 8.54 32.48
C PRO A 306 0.17 9.14 32.75
N PRO A 307 -0.19 9.39 34.04
CA PRO A 307 -1.44 10.05 34.38
C PRO A 307 -1.63 11.38 33.62
N GLY A 308 -2.83 11.67 33.19
CA GLY A 308 -3.14 12.87 32.40
C GLY A 308 -2.87 12.72 30.92
N THR A 309 -2.45 11.54 30.42
CA THR A 309 -2.38 11.27 28.99
C THR A 309 -3.78 11.19 28.39
N ASN A 310 -3.98 11.83 27.24
CA ASN A 310 -5.23 11.83 26.47
C ASN A 310 -5.10 10.91 25.24
N LEU A 311 -6.23 10.37 24.78
CA LEU A 311 -6.34 9.61 23.54
C LEU A 311 -7.25 10.33 22.56
N ALA A 312 -6.81 10.55 21.33
CA ALA A 312 -7.64 11.08 20.24
C ALA A 312 -7.88 10.01 19.17
N LEU A 313 -9.15 9.71 18.89
CA LEU A 313 -9.55 8.84 17.79
C LEU A 313 -10.12 9.68 16.65
N ILE A 314 -9.33 9.77 15.55
CA ILE A 314 -9.64 10.62 14.39
C ILE A 314 -10.10 9.74 13.24
N GLY A 315 -11.34 9.93 12.81
CA GLY A 315 -12.01 9.16 11.77
C GLY A 315 -13.39 8.71 12.18
N ASP A 316 -14.02 7.92 11.31
CA ASP A 316 -15.34 7.34 11.56
C ASP A 316 -15.42 5.91 11.05
N GLY A 317 -16.46 5.17 11.44
CA GLY A 317 -16.66 3.81 10.99
C GLY A 317 -17.62 2.99 11.83
N PRO A 318 -17.95 1.76 11.40
CA PRO A 318 -18.99 0.94 12.01
C PRO A 318 -18.69 0.53 13.46
N ALA A 319 -17.43 0.58 13.90
CA ALA A 319 -17.07 0.24 15.28
C ALA A 319 -17.24 1.41 16.26
N ARG A 320 -17.50 2.64 15.77
CA ARG A 320 -17.56 3.85 16.61
C ARG A 320 -18.48 3.72 17.83
N PRO A 321 -19.75 3.29 17.71
CA PRO A 321 -20.63 3.21 18.87
C PRO A 321 -20.14 2.24 19.96
N LYS A 322 -19.49 1.14 19.54
CA LYS A 322 -18.89 0.18 20.47
C LYS A 322 -17.66 0.74 21.14
N LEU A 323 -16.84 1.51 20.41
CA LEU A 323 -15.64 2.13 20.93
C LEU A 323 -15.98 3.26 21.90
N GLU A 324 -16.96 4.10 21.60
CA GLU A 324 -17.44 5.17 22.51
C GLU A 324 -17.84 4.57 23.87
N LYS A 325 -18.61 3.48 23.86
CA LYS A 325 -18.98 2.76 25.08
C LYS A 325 -17.76 2.13 25.79
N HIS A 326 -16.81 1.57 25.01
CA HIS A 326 -15.61 0.91 25.56
C HIS A 326 -14.67 1.89 26.26
N PHE A 327 -14.55 3.11 25.73
CA PHE A 327 -13.71 4.18 26.27
C PHE A 327 -14.43 5.12 27.25
N GLU A 328 -15.67 4.80 27.61
CA GLU A 328 -16.43 5.56 28.63
C GLU A 328 -15.62 5.66 29.94
N GLY A 329 -15.57 6.86 30.52
CA GLY A 329 -14.79 7.12 31.72
C GLY A 329 -13.28 7.29 31.53
N THR A 330 -12.76 7.23 30.31
CA THR A 330 -11.36 7.48 29.97
C THR A 330 -11.13 8.88 29.38
N ASN A 331 -9.88 9.34 29.34
CA ASN A 331 -9.50 10.60 28.69
C ASN A 331 -9.47 10.44 27.16
N THR A 332 -10.55 9.93 26.55
CA THR A 332 -10.63 9.70 25.11
C THR A 332 -11.53 10.72 24.43
N THR A 333 -11.08 11.24 23.28
CA THR A 333 -11.82 12.18 22.43
C THR A 333 -12.04 11.56 21.05
N PHE A 334 -13.31 11.52 20.59
CA PHE A 334 -13.68 11.06 19.25
C PHE A 334 -13.86 12.26 18.33
N MET A 335 -12.91 12.48 17.45
CA MET A 335 -12.83 13.67 16.60
C MET A 335 -13.74 13.61 15.36
N GLY A 336 -14.21 12.42 14.98
CA GLY A 336 -14.92 12.23 13.71
C GLY A 336 -14.01 12.29 12.49
N MET A 337 -14.62 12.36 11.30
CA MET A 337 -13.89 12.43 10.03
C MET A 337 -13.22 13.79 9.87
N MET A 338 -11.94 13.78 9.56
CA MET A 338 -11.15 14.98 9.21
C MET A 338 -10.51 14.81 7.83
N THR A 339 -10.35 15.90 7.10
CA THR A 339 -9.73 15.94 5.77
C THR A 339 -8.92 17.23 5.58
N GLY A 340 -8.11 17.30 4.52
CA GLY A 340 -7.37 18.51 4.17
C GLY A 340 -6.48 19.03 5.30
N ASP A 341 -6.53 20.35 5.51
CA ASP A 341 -5.67 21.05 6.47
C ASP A 341 -5.97 20.69 7.91
N ASP A 342 -7.25 20.44 8.25
CA ASP A 342 -7.63 19.97 9.59
C ASP A 342 -6.97 18.61 9.94
N LEU A 343 -6.92 17.69 8.97
CA LEU A 343 -6.26 16.41 9.16
C LEU A 343 -4.75 16.59 9.29
N ALA A 344 -4.15 17.46 8.48
CA ALA A 344 -2.72 17.76 8.56
C ALA A 344 -2.35 18.40 9.91
N ALA A 345 -3.15 19.35 10.37
CA ALA A 345 -2.99 19.99 11.69
C ALA A 345 -3.18 18.97 12.82
N ALA A 346 -4.15 18.05 12.71
CA ALA A 346 -4.36 16.99 13.69
C ALA A 346 -3.12 16.09 13.80
N TYR A 347 -2.59 15.58 12.68
CA TYR A 347 -1.35 14.77 12.70
C TYR A 347 -0.17 15.53 13.31
N ALA A 348 0.01 16.80 12.93
CA ALA A 348 1.11 17.63 13.43
C ALA A 348 0.98 17.95 14.93
N SER A 349 -0.24 17.95 15.46
CA SER A 349 -0.53 18.32 16.86
C SER A 349 -0.61 17.13 17.82
N LEU A 350 -0.53 15.89 17.33
CA LEU A 350 -0.33 14.72 18.18
C LEU A 350 1.09 14.73 18.77
N ASP A 351 1.23 14.26 20.01
CA ASP A 351 2.55 14.00 20.60
C ASP A 351 3.06 12.62 20.17
N VAL A 352 2.17 11.62 20.06
CA VAL A 352 2.50 10.27 19.59
C VAL A 352 1.38 9.75 18.71
N PHE A 353 1.74 9.19 17.55
CA PHE A 353 0.81 8.47 16.69
C PHE A 353 0.88 6.96 16.98
N VAL A 354 -0.28 6.32 17.17
CA VAL A 354 -0.40 4.88 17.43
C VAL A 354 -1.34 4.21 16.45
N MET A 355 -0.97 3.01 16.01
CA MET A 355 -1.78 2.20 15.11
C MET A 355 -1.77 0.72 15.56
N PRO A 356 -2.75 0.26 16.35
CA PRO A 356 -2.77 -1.10 16.91
C PRO A 356 -3.26 -2.17 15.93
N SER A 357 -3.20 -1.92 14.63
CA SER A 357 -3.73 -2.83 13.61
C SER A 357 -2.99 -4.18 13.59
N VAL A 358 -3.69 -5.28 13.83
CA VAL A 358 -3.14 -6.67 13.88
C VAL A 358 -2.43 -7.09 12.61
N ARG A 359 -2.74 -6.47 11.47
CA ARG A 359 -2.11 -6.85 10.19
C ARG A 359 -0.61 -6.62 10.13
N LEU A 360 -0.06 -5.73 10.98
CA LEU A 360 1.38 -5.54 11.12
C LEU A 360 2.03 -6.58 12.04
N PHE A 361 1.29 -7.15 13.01
CA PHE A 361 1.84 -8.05 14.03
C PHE A 361 1.95 -9.51 13.59
N PHE A 362 1.05 -10.02 12.74
CA PHE A 362 1.12 -11.42 12.32
C PHE A 362 2.32 -11.77 11.45
N PHE A 363 2.96 -10.80 10.80
CA PHE A 363 4.18 -11.02 10.05
C PHE A 363 5.45 -11.07 10.92
N TYR A 364 5.46 -10.43 12.07
CA TYR A 364 6.63 -10.46 12.98
C TYR A 364 6.73 -11.76 13.79
N PHE A 365 5.63 -12.39 14.17
CA PHE A 365 5.65 -13.62 14.98
C PHE A 365 6.03 -14.89 14.21
N ARG A 366 5.99 -14.88 12.88
CA ARG A 366 6.41 -16.07 12.09
C ARG A 366 7.91 -16.16 11.90
N TYR A 367 8.65 -15.10 12.16
CA TYR A 367 10.12 -15.05 12.05
C TYR A 367 10.86 -15.42 13.35
N PHE A 368 10.16 -15.52 14.48
CA PHE A 368 10.78 -15.84 15.77
C PHE A 368 10.42 -17.23 16.30
N ARG A 369 9.87 -18.14 15.48
CA ARG A 369 9.47 -19.47 15.90
C ARG A 369 10.08 -20.59 15.05
N ASP A 370 11.31 -20.40 14.57
CA ASP A 370 12.17 -21.49 14.05
C ASP A 370 13.61 -21.29 14.52
#